data_363dc8725e25ad8f21a91aabe2090873
#
_entry.id   363dc8725e25ad8f21a91aabe2090873
#
_cell.length_a   1.000
_cell.length_b   1.000
_cell.length_c   1.000
_cell.angle_alpha   90.00
_cell.angle_beta   90.00
_cell.angle_gamma   90.00
#
_symmetry.space_group_name_H-M   'P 1'
#
loop_
_entity.id
_entity.type
_entity.pdbx_description
1 polymer ?
#
loop_
_entity_poly.entity_id
_entity_poly.type
_entity_poly.pdbx_seq_one_letter_code
_entity_poly.pdbx_strand_id
1 'polypeptide(L)'
;FGDVDDAFANSDLVIERTVSMSMIHQGYIEPHNATAIWAQDDNLTVWSSTQGSFGVRSQVAGLLHLPESKIKVNYVEIGGGFGGKTVVYLAPIAALLSRKAGGRPVKLVMDRTSVFEATGPAPGGKIRMKIGVTNGKITAADTDLMLEAGGFPGSAVGAAAICVFACYDIPTSRITGYDVLVNKPKSAAYRAPGSPQASFA
;
A
#
# COMPACT_ATOMS: atom_id res chain seq x y z
N PHE A 1 24.06 1.36 11.02
CA PHE A 1 25.05 2.45 11.05
C PHE A 1 25.67 2.53 12.45
N GLY A 2 27.01 2.46 12.58
CA GLY A 2 27.72 2.40 13.85
C GLY A 2 27.57 1.08 14.61
N ASP A 3 28.22 0.97 15.80
CA ASP A 3 28.05 -0.15 16.71
C ASP A 3 26.92 0.15 17.70
N VAL A 4 25.75 -0.40 17.40
CA VAL A 4 24.53 -0.13 18.16
C VAL A 4 24.57 -0.77 19.54
N ASP A 5 25.19 -1.93 19.67
CA ASP A 5 25.24 -2.66 20.94
C ASP A 5 26.21 -1.99 21.92
N ASP A 6 27.35 -1.49 21.43
CA ASP A 6 28.26 -0.67 22.24
C ASP A 6 27.61 0.66 22.64
N ALA A 7 26.92 1.33 21.71
CA ALA A 7 26.23 2.59 22.00
C ALA A 7 25.14 2.43 23.09
N PHE A 8 24.39 1.32 23.10
CA PHE A 8 23.45 1.02 24.18
C PHE A 8 24.13 0.72 25.52
N ALA A 9 25.26 0.00 25.48
CA ALA A 9 26.02 -0.31 26.71
C ALA A 9 26.54 0.96 27.40
N ASN A 10 26.82 2.02 26.63
CA ASN A 10 27.33 3.31 27.11
C ASN A 10 26.22 4.38 27.28
N SER A 11 24.94 4.02 27.17
CA SER A 11 23.82 4.96 27.38
C SER A 11 23.47 5.12 28.86
N ASP A 12 23.19 6.36 29.29
CA ASP A 12 22.71 6.68 30.66
C ASP A 12 21.32 6.09 30.92
N LEU A 13 20.48 6.02 29.86
CA LEU A 13 19.12 5.52 29.90
C LEU A 13 18.81 4.76 28.62
N VAL A 14 18.23 3.59 28.76
CA VAL A 14 17.71 2.80 27.64
C VAL A 14 16.22 2.56 27.82
N ILE A 15 15.43 2.92 26.82
CA ILE A 15 13.98 2.71 26.79
C ILE A 15 13.65 1.78 25.66
N GLU A 16 12.84 0.75 25.92
CA GLU A 16 12.31 -0.16 24.91
C GLU A 16 10.80 -0.25 24.99
N ARG A 17 10.12 -0.15 23.84
CA ARG A 17 8.66 -0.28 23.71
C ARG A 17 8.31 -1.05 22.44
N THR A 18 7.19 -1.75 22.51
CA THR A 18 6.56 -2.34 21.33
C THR A 18 5.17 -1.76 21.18
N VAL A 19 4.88 -1.22 20.02
CA VAL A 19 3.55 -0.72 19.66
C VAL A 19 2.91 -1.65 18.63
N SER A 20 1.58 -1.73 18.63
CA SER A 20 0.80 -2.53 17.70
C SER A 20 -0.24 -1.66 17.01
N MET A 21 -0.45 -1.92 15.72
CA MET A 21 -1.41 -1.20 14.89
C MET A 21 -2.28 -2.19 14.14
N SER A 22 -3.56 -1.88 14.00
CA SER A 22 -4.47 -2.62 13.12
C SER A 22 -4.36 -2.14 11.68
N MET A 23 -4.72 -3.00 10.73
CA MET A 23 -4.97 -2.56 9.36
C MET A 23 -6.13 -1.56 9.34
N ILE A 24 -6.00 -0.48 8.57
CA ILE A 24 -7.01 0.59 8.46
C ILE A 24 -7.30 0.84 6.98
N HIS A 25 -8.58 0.75 6.61
CA HIS A 25 -9.02 1.05 5.25
C HIS A 25 -9.08 2.57 5.02
N GLN A 26 -8.78 3.03 3.79
CA GLN A 26 -8.75 4.44 3.40
C GLN A 26 -10.11 5.16 3.53
N GLY A 27 -11.21 4.41 3.53
CA GLY A 27 -12.55 4.93 3.78
C GLY A 27 -13.06 5.93 2.74
N TYR A 28 -12.59 5.87 1.47
CA TYR A 28 -13.07 6.76 0.41
C TYR A 28 -14.58 6.59 0.19
N ILE A 29 -15.27 7.70 -0.04
CA ILE A 29 -16.75 7.72 -0.15
C ILE A 29 -17.22 7.02 -1.42
N GLU A 30 -16.57 7.27 -2.55
CA GLU A 30 -16.88 6.60 -3.81
C GLU A 30 -16.37 5.16 -3.83
N PRO A 31 -17.24 4.13 -3.95
CA PRO A 31 -16.81 2.75 -4.13
C PRO A 31 -16.00 2.56 -5.43
N HIS A 32 -15.26 1.48 -5.53
CA HIS A 32 -14.62 1.08 -6.78
C HIS A 32 -15.66 0.83 -7.86
N ASN A 33 -15.40 1.36 -9.03
CA ASN A 33 -16.22 1.12 -10.21
C ASN A 33 -15.35 1.09 -11.47
N ALA A 34 -15.84 0.36 -12.48
CA ALA A 34 -15.26 0.34 -13.80
C ALA A 34 -16.32 0.05 -14.84
N THR A 35 -16.22 0.73 -15.99
CA THR A 35 -16.97 0.41 -17.20
C THR A 35 -15.98 0.02 -18.28
N ALA A 36 -16.26 -1.03 -19.05
CA ALA A 36 -15.40 -1.47 -20.14
C ALA A 36 -16.20 -1.79 -21.39
N ILE A 37 -15.57 -1.55 -22.54
CA ILE A 37 -16.04 -1.98 -23.86
C ILE A 37 -14.87 -2.67 -24.56
N TRP A 38 -15.04 -3.95 -24.89
CA TRP A 38 -14.11 -4.71 -25.70
C TRP A 38 -14.64 -4.77 -27.14
N ALA A 39 -14.06 -3.97 -28.01
CA ALA A 39 -14.49 -3.87 -29.41
C ALA A 39 -14.12 -5.13 -30.22
N GLN A 40 -14.75 -5.32 -31.39
CA GLN A 40 -14.50 -6.47 -32.27
C GLN A 40 -13.08 -6.52 -32.87
N ASP A 41 -12.40 -5.38 -32.95
CA ASP A 41 -11.01 -5.24 -33.40
C ASP A 41 -9.98 -5.46 -32.28
N ASP A 42 -10.40 -6.03 -31.14
CA ASP A 42 -9.63 -6.25 -29.93
C ASP A 42 -9.08 -4.99 -29.26
N ASN A 43 -9.65 -3.82 -29.57
CA ASN A 43 -9.39 -2.61 -28.80
C ASN A 43 -10.29 -2.58 -27.54
N LEU A 44 -9.67 -2.29 -26.40
CA LEU A 44 -10.33 -2.22 -25.10
C LEU A 44 -10.39 -0.75 -24.63
N THR A 45 -11.58 -0.26 -24.36
CA THR A 45 -11.77 1.04 -23.70
C THR A 45 -12.30 0.82 -22.29
N VAL A 46 -11.65 1.46 -21.31
CA VAL A 46 -12.00 1.37 -19.89
C VAL A 46 -12.24 2.78 -19.33
N TRP A 47 -13.26 2.94 -18.53
CA TRP A 47 -13.51 4.06 -17.63
C TRP A 47 -13.47 3.51 -16.21
N SER A 48 -12.61 4.06 -15.36
CA SER A 48 -12.41 3.52 -13.99
C SER A 48 -12.21 4.65 -13.00
N SER A 49 -12.76 4.45 -11.80
CA SER A 49 -12.42 5.24 -10.62
C SER A 49 -10.99 4.90 -10.20
N THR A 50 -10.02 5.71 -10.62
CA THR A 50 -8.59 5.46 -10.42
C THR A 50 -7.79 6.73 -10.17
N GLN A 51 -6.67 6.59 -9.47
CA GLN A 51 -5.68 7.64 -9.26
C GLN A 51 -4.61 7.70 -10.36
N GLY A 52 -4.63 6.75 -11.32
CA GLY A 52 -3.63 6.71 -12.39
C GLY A 52 -4.05 5.85 -13.57
N SER A 53 -4.51 6.48 -14.66
CA SER A 53 -4.97 5.79 -15.87
C SER A 53 -3.89 4.96 -16.57
N PHE A 54 -2.64 5.43 -16.58
CA PHE A 54 -1.51 4.69 -17.14
C PHE A 54 -1.18 3.44 -16.33
N GLY A 55 -1.23 3.53 -15.00
CA GLY A 55 -1.05 2.37 -14.12
C GLY A 55 -2.16 1.32 -14.31
N VAL A 56 -3.41 1.75 -14.47
CA VAL A 56 -4.53 0.85 -14.80
C VAL A 56 -4.30 0.19 -16.16
N ARG A 57 -3.88 0.94 -17.18
CA ARG A 57 -3.60 0.39 -18.51
C ARG A 57 -2.56 -0.73 -18.45
N SER A 58 -1.44 -0.48 -17.78
CA SER A 58 -0.35 -1.45 -17.65
C SER A 58 -0.78 -2.70 -16.88
N GLN A 59 -1.51 -2.52 -15.75
CA GLN A 59 -2.02 -3.65 -14.96
C GLN A 59 -3.05 -4.49 -15.73
N VAL A 60 -3.98 -3.84 -16.45
CA VAL A 60 -4.96 -4.53 -17.30
C VAL A 60 -4.28 -5.27 -18.45
N ALA A 61 -3.28 -4.64 -19.09
CA ALA A 61 -2.48 -5.28 -20.14
C ALA A 61 -1.81 -6.57 -19.65
N GLY A 62 -1.13 -6.52 -18.51
CA GLY A 62 -0.49 -7.69 -17.90
C GLY A 62 -1.48 -8.80 -17.53
N LEU A 63 -2.61 -8.44 -16.91
CA LEU A 63 -3.63 -9.41 -16.48
C LEU A 63 -4.37 -10.08 -17.63
N LEU A 64 -4.63 -9.36 -18.74
CA LEU A 64 -5.38 -9.86 -19.88
C LEU A 64 -4.49 -10.32 -21.04
N HIS A 65 -3.16 -10.25 -20.87
CA HIS A 65 -2.17 -10.58 -21.90
C HIS A 65 -2.41 -9.81 -23.23
N LEU A 66 -2.75 -8.50 -23.11
CA LEU A 66 -2.96 -7.61 -24.24
C LEU A 66 -1.80 -6.63 -24.37
N PRO A 67 -1.45 -6.20 -25.60
CA PRO A 67 -0.56 -5.07 -25.79
C PRO A 67 -1.18 -3.79 -25.19
N GLU A 68 -0.39 -2.97 -24.50
CA GLU A 68 -0.87 -1.68 -23.97
C GLU A 68 -1.45 -0.75 -25.06
N SER A 69 -0.95 -0.86 -26.31
CA SER A 69 -1.46 -0.10 -27.46
C SER A 69 -2.91 -0.41 -27.81
N LYS A 70 -3.44 -1.55 -27.38
CA LYS A 70 -4.83 -1.95 -27.56
C LYS A 70 -5.76 -1.45 -26.45
N ILE A 71 -5.22 -0.82 -25.41
CA ILE A 71 -5.98 -0.43 -24.22
C ILE A 71 -5.99 1.08 -24.06
N LYS A 72 -7.19 1.66 -24.07
CA LYS A 72 -7.44 3.04 -23.72
C LYS A 72 -8.12 3.11 -22.37
N VAL A 73 -7.51 3.80 -21.40
CA VAL A 73 -8.12 4.09 -20.11
C VAL A 73 -8.46 5.57 -20.04
N ASN A 74 -9.75 5.86 -19.98
CA ASN A 74 -10.24 7.22 -19.77
C ASN A 74 -10.29 7.48 -18.26
N TYR A 75 -9.65 8.55 -17.83
CA TYR A 75 -9.80 9.04 -16.47
C TYR A 75 -11.16 9.72 -16.31
N VAL A 76 -11.68 9.63 -15.10
CA VAL A 76 -12.92 10.31 -14.67
C VAL A 76 -12.64 10.95 -13.30
N GLU A 77 -13.46 11.88 -12.89
CA GLU A 77 -13.40 12.38 -11.52
C GLU A 77 -13.63 11.25 -10.53
N ILE A 78 -12.92 11.30 -9.39
CA ILE A 78 -13.01 10.27 -8.36
C ILE A 78 -13.44 10.86 -7.01
N GLY A 79 -14.28 10.14 -6.30
CA GLY A 79 -14.76 10.50 -4.96
C GLY A 79 -13.88 10.01 -3.84
N GLY A 80 -12.57 10.35 -3.92
CA GLY A 80 -11.53 9.92 -3.00
C GLY A 80 -10.82 8.65 -3.43
N GLY A 81 -9.57 8.50 -3.01
CA GLY A 81 -8.75 7.32 -3.31
C GLY A 81 -7.66 7.12 -2.26
N PHE A 82 -6.95 8.19 -1.91
CA PHE A 82 -5.93 8.23 -0.84
C PHE A 82 -4.85 7.14 -0.96
N GLY A 83 -4.58 6.66 -2.18
CA GLY A 83 -3.69 5.54 -2.46
C GLY A 83 -4.41 4.21 -2.75
N GLY A 84 -5.63 4.01 -2.24
CA GLY A 84 -6.38 2.76 -2.42
C GLY A 84 -6.87 2.51 -3.85
N LYS A 85 -6.86 3.52 -4.73
CA LYS A 85 -7.30 3.40 -6.13
C LYS A 85 -6.13 3.44 -7.14
N THR A 86 -4.95 3.01 -6.72
CA THR A 86 -3.78 2.80 -7.60
C THR A 86 -3.71 1.38 -8.16
N VAL A 87 -4.44 0.44 -7.56
CA VAL A 87 -4.50 -0.97 -7.96
C VAL A 87 -5.84 -1.25 -8.66
N VAL A 88 -5.81 -2.12 -9.68
CA VAL A 88 -7.04 -2.50 -10.40
C VAL A 88 -7.76 -3.64 -9.69
N TYR A 89 -9.08 -3.52 -9.59
CA TYR A 89 -9.97 -4.58 -9.09
C TYR A 89 -11.03 -4.96 -10.13
N LEU A 90 -11.85 -4.02 -10.57
CA LEU A 90 -13.01 -4.30 -11.43
C LEU A 90 -12.74 -4.15 -12.93
N ALA A 91 -11.75 -3.36 -13.33
CA ALA A 91 -11.49 -3.06 -14.75
C ALA A 91 -11.23 -4.32 -15.61
N PRO A 92 -10.36 -5.28 -15.20
CA PRO A 92 -10.15 -6.48 -15.98
C PRO A 92 -11.40 -7.39 -16.04
N ILE A 93 -12.18 -7.43 -14.95
CA ILE A 93 -13.41 -8.22 -14.89
C ILE A 93 -14.48 -7.62 -15.84
N ALA A 94 -14.67 -6.31 -15.79
CA ALA A 94 -15.60 -5.61 -16.69
C ALA A 94 -15.20 -5.81 -18.16
N ALA A 95 -13.89 -5.80 -18.47
CA ALA A 95 -13.37 -6.05 -19.81
C ALA A 95 -13.71 -7.46 -20.31
N LEU A 96 -13.45 -8.49 -19.50
CA LEU A 96 -13.77 -9.89 -19.86
C LEU A 96 -15.27 -10.10 -20.01
N LEU A 97 -16.09 -9.50 -19.16
CA LEU A 97 -17.55 -9.57 -19.28
C LEU A 97 -18.04 -8.86 -20.55
N SER A 98 -17.47 -7.72 -20.90
CA SER A 98 -17.76 -7.03 -22.16
C SER A 98 -17.44 -7.91 -23.38
N ARG A 99 -16.26 -8.53 -23.41
CA ARG A 99 -15.87 -9.47 -24.46
C ARG A 99 -16.89 -10.63 -24.56
N LYS A 100 -17.24 -11.24 -23.43
CA LYS A 100 -18.23 -12.34 -23.37
C LYS A 100 -19.64 -11.89 -23.79
N ALA A 101 -19.99 -10.62 -23.56
CA ALA A 101 -21.27 -10.03 -23.99
C ALA A 101 -21.26 -9.57 -25.47
N GLY A 102 -20.28 -9.94 -26.28
CA GLY A 102 -20.18 -9.56 -27.68
C GLY A 102 -19.82 -8.10 -27.91
N GLY A 103 -18.99 -7.51 -27.03
CA GLY A 103 -18.51 -6.13 -27.13
C GLY A 103 -19.48 -5.07 -26.57
N ARG A 104 -20.51 -5.48 -25.85
CA ARG A 104 -21.44 -4.54 -25.19
C ARG A 104 -20.74 -3.87 -24.00
N PRO A 105 -21.07 -2.62 -23.68
CA PRO A 105 -20.58 -1.95 -22.48
C PRO A 105 -21.00 -2.73 -21.23
N VAL A 106 -20.04 -2.97 -20.33
CA VAL A 106 -20.31 -3.58 -19.03
C VAL A 106 -19.79 -2.66 -17.93
N LYS A 107 -20.64 -2.32 -16.97
CA LYS A 107 -20.31 -1.55 -15.78
C LYS A 107 -20.40 -2.42 -14.54
N LEU A 108 -19.37 -2.37 -13.73
CA LEU A 108 -19.33 -3.00 -12.40
C LEU A 108 -19.13 -1.92 -11.34
N VAL A 109 -19.79 -2.09 -10.21
CA VAL A 109 -19.68 -1.21 -9.03
C VAL A 109 -19.62 -2.11 -7.80
N MET A 110 -18.64 -1.90 -6.92
CA MET A 110 -18.63 -2.55 -5.61
C MET A 110 -19.65 -1.87 -4.69
N ASP A 111 -20.32 -2.65 -3.85
CA ASP A 111 -20.98 -2.11 -2.68
C ASP A 111 -19.96 -1.78 -1.58
N ARG A 112 -20.40 -1.16 -0.49
CA ARG A 112 -19.49 -0.75 0.60
C ARG A 112 -18.86 -1.94 1.31
N THR A 113 -19.58 -3.02 1.48
CA THR A 113 -19.09 -4.25 2.10
C THR A 113 -17.96 -4.84 1.26
N SER A 114 -18.20 -5.01 -0.05
CA SER A 114 -17.19 -5.51 -0.98
C SER A 114 -15.94 -4.63 -1.02
N VAL A 115 -16.07 -3.29 -0.90
CA VAL A 115 -14.91 -2.39 -0.81
C VAL A 115 -14.06 -2.73 0.41
N PHE A 116 -14.66 -2.93 1.58
CA PHE A 116 -13.90 -3.23 2.80
C PHE A 116 -13.31 -4.65 2.84
N GLU A 117 -13.98 -5.61 2.22
CA GLU A 117 -13.56 -7.02 2.24
C GLU A 117 -12.54 -7.36 1.15
N ALA A 118 -12.65 -6.73 -0.02
CA ALA A 118 -11.88 -7.12 -1.21
C ALA A 118 -10.79 -6.13 -1.63
N THR A 119 -10.71 -4.94 -1.03
CA THR A 119 -9.67 -3.96 -1.38
C THR A 119 -8.64 -3.81 -0.25
N GLY A 120 -7.43 -3.37 -0.62
CA GLY A 120 -6.30 -3.35 0.31
C GLY A 120 -6.36 -2.20 1.31
N PRO A 121 -6.31 -2.48 2.63
CA PRO A 121 -6.11 -1.48 3.67
C PRO A 121 -4.64 -1.05 3.78
N ALA A 122 -4.37 0.01 4.56
CA ALA A 122 -3.02 0.26 5.06
C ALA A 122 -2.54 -0.92 5.92
N PRO A 123 -1.23 -1.23 5.91
CA PRO A 123 -0.70 -2.32 6.73
C PRO A 123 -0.88 -2.05 8.22
N GLY A 124 -1.33 -3.06 8.95
CA GLY A 124 -1.15 -3.16 10.39
C GLY A 124 0.24 -3.73 10.71
N GLY A 125 0.50 -4.00 11.98
CA GLY A 125 1.75 -4.64 12.38
C GLY A 125 2.19 -4.32 13.79
N LYS A 126 3.46 -4.62 14.05
CA LYS A 126 4.13 -4.33 15.31
C LYS A 126 5.46 -3.63 15.04
N ILE A 127 5.79 -2.67 15.86
CA ILE A 127 7.08 -1.98 15.83
C ILE A 127 7.69 -2.05 17.21
N ARG A 128 8.86 -2.69 17.32
CA ARG A 128 9.72 -2.62 18.50
C ARG A 128 10.66 -1.44 18.31
N MET A 129 10.72 -0.57 19.29
CA MET A 129 11.60 0.59 19.32
C MET A 129 12.44 0.55 20.57
N LYS A 130 13.76 0.66 20.44
CA LYS A 130 14.73 0.78 21.53
C LYS A 130 15.58 2.02 21.31
N ILE A 131 15.62 2.89 22.31
CA ILE A 131 16.30 4.19 22.25
C ILE A 131 17.27 4.30 23.41
N GLY A 132 18.51 4.66 23.12
CA GLY A 132 19.55 5.00 24.09
C GLY A 132 19.75 6.51 24.18
N VAL A 133 19.86 7.01 25.41
CA VAL A 133 20.03 8.44 25.69
C VAL A 133 21.28 8.63 26.53
N THR A 134 22.11 9.61 26.17
CA THR A 134 23.30 10.04 26.94
C THR A 134 23.31 11.57 27.02
N ASN A 135 23.46 12.10 28.23
CA ASN A 135 23.44 13.54 28.47
C ASN A 135 22.19 14.26 27.88
N GLY A 136 21.02 13.61 27.95
CA GLY A 136 19.76 14.16 27.45
C GLY A 136 19.61 14.15 25.92
N LYS A 137 20.51 13.52 25.18
CA LYS A 137 20.44 13.36 23.71
C LYS A 137 20.28 11.92 23.32
N ILE A 138 19.53 11.65 22.25
CA ILE A 138 19.45 10.30 21.65
C ILE A 138 20.79 9.98 21.01
N THR A 139 21.44 8.89 21.45
CA THR A 139 22.76 8.44 20.97
C THR A 139 22.70 7.10 20.25
N ALA A 140 21.67 6.29 20.53
CA ALA A 140 21.45 5.02 19.89
C ALA A 140 19.97 4.77 19.61
N ALA A 141 19.67 4.12 18.50
CA ALA A 141 18.31 3.65 18.17
C ALA A 141 18.36 2.28 17.48
N ASP A 142 17.44 1.40 17.85
CA ASP A 142 17.25 0.10 17.22
C ASP A 142 15.77 -0.19 17.06
N THR A 143 15.33 -0.56 15.85
CA THR A 143 13.92 -0.83 15.57
C THR A 143 13.72 -2.05 14.70
N ASP A 144 12.69 -2.84 15.03
CA ASP A 144 12.13 -3.89 14.19
C ASP A 144 10.74 -3.45 13.71
N LEU A 145 10.59 -3.29 12.41
CA LEU A 145 9.37 -2.91 11.74
C LEU A 145 8.71 -4.17 11.14
N MET A 146 7.70 -4.72 11.78
CA MET A 146 6.97 -5.90 11.30
C MET A 146 5.64 -5.44 10.72
N LEU A 147 5.56 -5.19 9.40
CA LEU A 147 4.33 -4.73 8.75
C LEU A 147 3.63 -5.86 8.01
N GLU A 148 2.30 -5.96 8.22
CA GLU A 148 1.45 -6.98 7.60
C GLU A 148 1.26 -6.69 6.11
N ALA A 149 1.73 -7.60 5.25
CA ALA A 149 1.53 -7.51 3.80
C ALA A 149 0.14 -8.00 3.35
N GLY A 150 -0.52 -8.83 4.17
CA GLY A 150 -1.68 -9.60 3.74
C GLY A 150 -1.26 -10.91 3.07
N GLY A 151 -2.10 -11.45 2.22
CA GLY A 151 -1.88 -12.76 1.57
C GLY A 151 -0.75 -12.80 0.53
N PHE A 152 -0.17 -11.65 0.15
CA PHE A 152 0.92 -11.52 -0.82
C PHE A 152 1.97 -10.53 -0.32
N PRO A 153 3.26 -10.69 -0.68
CA PRO A 153 4.34 -9.78 -0.29
C PRO A 153 4.14 -8.35 -0.80
N GLY A 154 4.86 -7.40 -0.19
CA GLY A 154 4.92 -6.01 -0.61
C GLY A 154 4.08 -5.08 0.27
N SER A 155 4.29 -5.12 1.59
CA SER A 155 3.82 -4.05 2.49
C SER A 155 4.66 -2.78 2.31
N ALA A 156 4.26 -1.71 3.00
CA ALA A 156 5.00 -0.44 2.96
C ALA A 156 6.22 -0.42 3.91
N VAL A 157 6.78 -1.58 4.28
CA VAL A 157 7.87 -1.67 5.28
C VAL A 157 9.15 -0.94 4.84
N GLY A 158 9.49 -0.98 3.56
CA GLY A 158 10.66 -0.25 3.04
C GLY A 158 10.51 1.28 3.21
N ALA A 159 9.32 1.81 2.92
CA ALA A 159 9.04 3.24 3.13
C ALA A 159 9.01 3.59 4.63
N ALA A 160 8.48 2.72 5.48
CA ALA A 160 8.54 2.89 6.93
C ALA A 160 9.99 2.96 7.44
N ALA A 161 10.86 2.07 6.96
CA ALA A 161 12.28 2.04 7.32
C ALA A 161 13.03 3.34 6.95
N ILE A 162 12.68 3.95 5.81
CA ILE A 162 13.25 5.24 5.41
C ILE A 162 12.77 6.37 6.32
N CYS A 163 11.54 6.31 6.82
CA CYS A 163 10.91 7.41 7.56
C CYS A 163 11.14 7.36 9.06
N VAL A 164 11.41 6.20 9.65
CA VAL A 164 11.32 5.96 11.10
C VAL A 164 12.19 6.92 11.93
N PHE A 165 13.39 7.24 11.47
CA PHE A 165 14.31 8.16 12.14
C PHE A 165 14.60 9.42 11.34
N ALA A 166 13.87 9.69 10.24
CA ALA A 166 14.21 10.74 9.29
C ALA A 166 14.21 12.16 9.87
N CYS A 167 13.50 12.40 10.98
CA CYS A 167 13.45 13.71 11.64
C CYS A 167 14.39 13.84 12.84
N TYR A 168 15.24 12.85 13.10
CA TYR A 168 16.16 12.83 14.23
C TYR A 168 17.62 12.72 13.77
N ASP A 169 18.52 13.41 14.47
CA ASP A 169 19.96 13.25 14.31
C ASP A 169 20.46 12.19 15.30
N ILE A 170 20.52 10.93 14.85
CA ILE A 170 20.91 9.78 15.66
C ILE A 170 22.23 9.24 15.12
N PRO A 171 23.35 9.34 15.88
CA PRO A 171 24.67 8.96 15.41
C PRO A 171 24.84 7.45 15.17
N THR A 172 24.04 6.63 15.88
CA THR A 172 24.17 5.17 15.79
C THR A 172 22.78 4.53 15.74
N SER A 173 22.49 3.80 14.64
CA SER A 173 21.16 3.22 14.48
C SER A 173 21.15 1.90 13.71
N ARG A 174 20.20 1.02 14.05
CA ARG A 174 19.88 -0.21 13.34
C ARG A 174 18.38 -0.24 13.04
N ILE A 175 18.03 -0.49 11.77
CA ILE A 175 16.65 -0.60 11.31
C ILE A 175 16.51 -1.94 10.62
N THR A 176 15.60 -2.78 11.12
CA THR A 176 15.25 -4.06 10.51
C THR A 176 13.79 -4.05 10.11
N GLY A 177 13.50 -4.37 8.85
CA GLY A 177 12.15 -4.40 8.31
C GLY A 177 11.72 -5.80 7.90
N TYR A 178 10.54 -6.21 8.33
CA TYR A 178 9.93 -7.50 8.00
C TYR A 178 8.61 -7.28 7.25
N ASP A 179 8.51 -7.85 6.06
CA ASP A 179 7.28 -7.91 5.28
C ASP A 179 6.52 -9.18 5.66
N VAL A 180 5.51 -9.07 6.53
CA VAL A 180 4.89 -10.20 7.20
C VAL A 180 3.66 -10.67 6.44
N LEU A 181 3.69 -11.88 5.90
CA LEU A 181 2.51 -12.52 5.29
C LEU A 181 1.52 -12.93 6.36
N VAL A 182 0.26 -12.56 6.17
CA VAL A 182 -0.84 -12.89 7.08
C VAL A 182 -2.11 -13.22 6.29
N ASN A 183 -2.99 -14.02 6.87
CA ASN A 183 -4.26 -14.38 6.23
C ASN A 183 -5.29 -13.23 6.35
N LYS A 184 -4.99 -12.13 5.66
CA LYS A 184 -5.78 -10.91 5.56
C LYS A 184 -5.74 -10.38 4.11
N PRO A 185 -6.60 -9.42 3.72
CA PRO A 185 -6.49 -8.76 2.42
C PRO A 185 -5.10 -8.19 2.18
N LYS A 186 -4.64 -8.21 0.91
CA LYS A 186 -3.37 -7.61 0.52
C LYS A 186 -3.36 -6.13 0.90
N SER A 187 -2.36 -5.70 1.67
CA SER A 187 -2.21 -4.29 2.01
C SER A 187 -1.98 -3.42 0.76
N ALA A 188 -2.53 -2.23 0.76
CA ALA A 188 -2.37 -1.24 -0.29
C ALA A 188 -1.88 0.09 0.25
N ALA A 189 -1.60 1.02 -0.65
CA ALA A 189 -1.20 2.36 -0.27
C ALA A 189 -2.33 3.09 0.46
N TYR A 190 -1.98 3.73 1.56
CA TYR A 190 -2.80 4.74 2.20
C TYR A 190 -1.92 5.92 2.55
N ARG A 191 -2.26 7.12 2.09
CA ARG A 191 -1.62 8.42 2.26
C ARG A 191 -0.29 8.38 3.02
N ALA A 192 0.83 8.60 2.33
CA ALA A 192 2.20 8.41 2.83
C ALA A 192 2.46 6.98 3.36
N PRO A 193 2.38 5.92 2.50
CA PRO A 193 2.50 4.53 2.95
C PRO A 193 3.75 4.29 3.79
N GLY A 194 3.58 3.67 4.96
CA GLY A 194 4.66 3.34 5.89
C GLY A 194 5.03 4.48 6.86
N SER A 195 4.93 5.73 6.44
CA SER A 195 5.30 6.89 7.28
C SER A 195 4.42 7.03 8.53
N PRO A 196 3.07 6.98 8.46
CA PRO A 196 2.25 7.05 9.67
C PRO A 196 2.52 5.92 10.65
N GLN A 197 2.79 4.70 10.15
CA GLN A 197 3.12 3.56 10.98
C GLN A 197 4.44 3.78 11.71
N ALA A 198 5.48 4.20 11.00
CA ALA A 198 6.80 4.47 11.56
C ALA A 198 6.80 5.65 12.54
N SER A 199 6.05 6.71 12.24
CA SER A 199 6.01 7.92 13.07
C SER A 199 5.12 7.75 14.32
N PHE A 200 4.31 6.71 14.39
CA PHE A 200 3.51 6.39 15.57
C PHE A 200 4.35 5.75 16.69
N ALA A 201 5.40 5.04 16.33
CA ALA A 201 6.31 4.38 17.28
C ALA A 201 7.34 5.33 17.84
#